data_f3406e0c7bef911d493ce940d296bbb8
#
_entry.id   f3406e0c7bef911d493ce940d296bbb8
#
_cell.length_a   1.000
_cell.length_b   1.000
_cell.length_c   1.000
_cell.angle_alpha   90.00
_cell.angle_beta   90.00
_cell.angle_gamma   90.00
#
_symmetry.space_group_name_H-M   'P 1'
#
loop_
_entity.id
_entity.type
_entity.pdbx_description
1 polymer ?
#
loop_
_entity_poly.entity_id
_entity_poly.type
_entity_poly.pdbx_seq_one_letter_code
_entity_poly.pdbx_strand_id
1 'polypeptide(L)'
;MPPTRISQSPSDPTSRWAADVVAGRIVSGELAQQAAERHLRDLKDGAKRGLYFDEAAAARALGFFPAVLSITAGAMEGKPFTLLPWHQFTVGSLFGWKMQSGRLRFRQAWLETGKGQAKSPLMAGIGLYLMGWHGVKRSEVYAIGQDRATANVLFKDGVAMCRANIPDTPEDETDSLVSRGEAIIRGEGDNAWKIEHPETGSKFQSLANGEAISGPRPTAVLADEIHEFKSGASIETWQRAIAKMPGDAMMLLGTNTPATTQIVGTAYSEFFQKVLKGDVNDDEAFAFIARVDKADRETIFDNEAAWVKSLPALGITFPVENIRGEVNTAKVRLSTAMSVRRLYFGIPTGAVDFWIDEAAWAAVQGEVNPDDFRGCPCWLSLDLSKKNDLTALTAIWLKDGKLYAKTWYWTTRDGLADRAKEDGAPYEEWVEAGHLTAVPGAVIDKTFAAAEVAQLVAEHDVQFLAFDPAGIADFIDACDDIGFPVWRWKGPDEPEGEGLKLIAHGQGKRVVFEDRQLCMPRSVERLEDAILTKAITVDASPVTYMCAANAALDHDGQNNRAFDKKRSRGRIDGLVTLAMATGAALYAEKKEAGWNDYLASLGVPA
;
A
#
# COMPACT_ATOMS: atom_id res chain seq x y z
N MET A 1 -48.96 -21.50 12.03
CA MET A 1 -47.51 -21.68 12.24
C MET A 1 -47.20 -21.14 13.65
N PRO A 2 -46.54 -21.88 14.54
CA PRO A 2 -46.21 -21.35 15.85
C PRO A 2 -45.14 -20.26 15.71
N PRO A 3 -45.14 -19.22 16.61
CA PRO A 3 -44.21 -18.14 16.53
C PRO A 3 -42.79 -18.68 16.77
N THR A 4 -41.90 -18.36 15.86
CA THR A 4 -40.44 -18.65 15.95
C THR A 4 -39.92 -18.08 17.28
N ARG A 5 -39.38 -18.96 18.12
CA ARG A 5 -38.68 -18.55 19.35
C ARG A 5 -37.65 -17.47 19.00
N ILE A 6 -37.83 -16.29 19.54
CA ILE A 6 -36.79 -15.27 19.61
C ILE A 6 -35.63 -15.93 20.36
N SER A 7 -34.57 -16.29 19.65
CA SER A 7 -33.34 -16.77 20.27
C SER A 7 -32.82 -15.66 21.16
N GLN A 8 -32.71 -15.91 22.47
CA GLN A 8 -32.06 -14.98 23.39
C GLN A 8 -30.67 -14.66 22.83
N SER A 9 -30.30 -13.38 22.84
CA SER A 9 -28.93 -12.99 22.45
C SER A 9 -27.93 -13.71 23.33
N PRO A 10 -26.79 -14.18 22.77
CA PRO A 10 -25.75 -14.84 23.55
C PRO A 10 -25.34 -14.02 24.77
N SER A 11 -25.04 -14.69 25.88
CA SER A 11 -24.70 -14.02 27.14
C SER A 11 -23.28 -13.46 27.12
N ASP A 12 -22.36 -14.14 26.41
CA ASP A 12 -20.98 -13.69 26.32
C ASP A 12 -20.80 -12.52 25.33
N PRO A 13 -19.93 -11.53 25.64
CA PRO A 13 -19.76 -10.33 24.82
C PRO A 13 -19.26 -10.64 23.39
N THR A 14 -18.46 -11.68 23.21
CA THR A 14 -17.86 -12.09 21.93
C THR A 14 -18.92 -12.54 20.94
N SER A 15 -19.73 -13.53 21.35
CA SER A 15 -20.83 -14.06 20.54
C SER A 15 -21.97 -13.05 20.37
N ARG A 16 -22.19 -12.19 21.36
CA ARG A 16 -23.18 -11.10 21.27
C ARG A 16 -22.81 -10.11 20.20
N TRP A 17 -21.56 -9.64 20.18
CA TRP A 17 -21.09 -8.76 19.11
C TRP A 17 -21.27 -9.38 17.73
N ALA A 18 -20.85 -10.65 17.57
CA ALA A 18 -21.00 -11.35 16.31
C ALA A 18 -22.48 -11.46 15.87
N ALA A 19 -23.39 -11.78 16.81
CA ALA A 19 -24.82 -11.83 16.53
C ALA A 19 -25.42 -10.46 16.18
N ASP A 20 -24.93 -9.37 16.82
CA ASP A 20 -25.40 -8.02 16.55
C ASP A 20 -24.92 -7.51 15.18
N VAL A 21 -23.70 -7.86 14.76
CA VAL A 21 -23.17 -7.57 13.44
C VAL A 21 -23.96 -8.29 12.36
N VAL A 22 -24.15 -9.61 12.51
CA VAL A 22 -24.87 -10.42 11.50
C VAL A 22 -26.34 -10.03 11.42
N ALA A 23 -26.94 -9.57 12.51
CA ALA A 23 -28.30 -9.05 12.53
C ALA A 23 -28.43 -7.59 12.05
N GLY A 24 -27.33 -6.92 11.68
CA GLY A 24 -27.31 -5.53 11.24
C GLY A 24 -27.56 -4.50 12.35
N ARG A 25 -27.51 -4.90 13.65
CA ARG A 25 -27.63 -3.98 14.79
C ARG A 25 -26.34 -3.17 15.00
N ILE A 26 -25.21 -3.73 14.61
CA ILE A 26 -23.91 -3.03 14.55
C ILE A 26 -23.54 -2.90 13.09
N VAL A 27 -23.36 -1.67 12.61
CA VAL A 27 -22.89 -1.40 11.25
C VAL A 27 -21.43 -1.82 11.12
N SER A 28 -21.14 -2.69 10.17
CA SER A 28 -19.78 -3.17 9.89
C SER A 28 -19.59 -3.42 8.39
N GLY A 29 -18.33 -3.48 7.95
CA GLY A 29 -18.01 -3.88 6.59
C GLY A 29 -18.14 -5.40 6.39
N GLU A 30 -18.24 -5.82 5.14
CA GLU A 30 -18.43 -7.21 4.72
C GLU A 30 -17.41 -8.18 5.35
N LEU A 31 -16.12 -7.80 5.41
CA LEU A 31 -15.06 -8.66 5.97
C LEU A 31 -15.20 -8.85 7.49
N ALA A 32 -15.58 -7.83 8.24
CA ALA A 32 -15.87 -7.94 9.67
C ALA A 32 -17.14 -8.78 9.91
N GLN A 33 -18.14 -8.64 9.04
CA GLN A 33 -19.33 -9.49 9.06
C GLN A 33 -18.99 -10.97 8.81
N GLN A 34 -18.12 -11.27 7.83
CA GLN A 34 -17.66 -12.64 7.57
C GLN A 34 -16.90 -13.24 8.77
N ALA A 35 -16.14 -12.43 9.52
CA ALA A 35 -15.50 -12.87 10.77
C ALA A 35 -16.57 -13.25 11.83
N ALA A 36 -17.61 -12.44 11.98
CA ALA A 36 -18.73 -12.70 12.88
C ALA A 36 -19.52 -13.95 12.46
N GLU A 37 -19.82 -14.11 11.18
CA GLU A 37 -20.49 -15.28 10.62
C GLU A 37 -19.68 -16.56 10.83
N ARG A 38 -18.34 -16.50 10.65
CA ARG A 38 -17.45 -17.63 10.93
C ARG A 38 -17.52 -18.04 12.40
N HIS A 39 -17.48 -17.09 13.32
CA HIS A 39 -17.61 -17.37 14.75
C HIS A 39 -18.94 -18.07 15.08
N LEU A 40 -20.06 -17.53 14.60
CA LEU A 40 -21.38 -18.10 14.84
C LEU A 40 -21.59 -19.47 14.18
N ARG A 41 -21.01 -19.69 12.99
CA ARG A 41 -21.00 -20.99 12.32
C ARG A 41 -20.20 -22.00 13.13
N ASP A 42 -19.03 -21.62 13.62
CA ASP A 42 -18.16 -22.49 14.37
C ASP A 42 -18.72 -22.85 15.76
N LEU A 43 -19.52 -21.99 16.39
CA LEU A 43 -20.30 -22.34 17.59
C LEU A 43 -21.27 -23.50 17.32
N LYS A 44 -21.84 -23.61 16.12
CA LYS A 44 -22.77 -24.69 15.73
C LYS A 44 -22.06 -25.96 15.31
N ASP A 45 -21.00 -25.83 14.50
CA ASP A 45 -20.40 -26.93 13.76
C ASP A 45 -18.94 -27.23 14.14
N GLY A 46 -18.29 -26.37 14.93
CA GLY A 46 -16.87 -26.48 15.28
C GLY A 46 -16.52 -27.79 16.00
N ALA A 47 -17.44 -28.31 16.79
CA ALA A 47 -17.25 -29.58 17.50
C ALA A 47 -16.91 -30.77 16.58
N LYS A 48 -17.41 -30.77 15.33
CA LYS A 48 -17.09 -31.76 14.30
C LYS A 48 -15.61 -31.74 13.87
N ARG A 49 -14.94 -30.62 14.10
CA ARG A 49 -13.52 -30.38 13.81
C ARG A 49 -12.66 -30.37 15.08
N GLY A 50 -13.24 -30.75 16.23
CA GLY A 50 -12.55 -30.74 17.51
C GLY A 50 -12.35 -29.33 18.09
N LEU A 51 -13.23 -28.40 17.77
CA LEU A 51 -13.20 -27.02 18.26
C LEU A 51 -14.32 -26.80 19.27
N TYR A 52 -14.05 -26.00 20.31
CA TYR A 52 -15.07 -25.55 21.24
C TYR A 52 -14.77 -24.13 21.74
N PHE A 53 -15.80 -23.41 22.14
CA PHE A 53 -15.66 -22.06 22.71
C PHE A 53 -15.78 -22.15 24.24
N ASP A 54 -14.72 -21.77 24.94
CA ASP A 54 -14.64 -21.67 26.40
C ASP A 54 -14.98 -20.26 26.83
N GLU A 55 -16.25 -20.03 27.19
CA GLU A 55 -16.75 -18.73 27.65
C GLU A 55 -16.00 -18.25 28.90
N ALA A 56 -15.60 -19.13 29.80
CA ALA A 56 -14.89 -18.76 31.02
C ALA A 56 -13.45 -18.28 30.71
N ALA A 57 -12.78 -18.91 29.74
CA ALA A 57 -11.46 -18.46 29.27
C ALA A 57 -11.57 -17.09 28.55
N ALA A 58 -12.60 -16.91 27.71
CA ALA A 58 -12.88 -15.63 27.10
C ALA A 58 -13.13 -14.55 28.15
N ALA A 59 -14.01 -14.82 29.12
CA ALA A 59 -14.35 -13.85 30.18
C ALA A 59 -13.14 -13.45 31.03
N ARG A 60 -12.24 -14.42 31.36
CA ARG A 60 -10.98 -14.10 32.07
C ARG A 60 -10.09 -13.14 31.28
N ALA A 61 -9.91 -13.40 29.98
CA ALA A 61 -9.09 -12.53 29.13
C ALA A 61 -9.72 -11.14 28.98
N LEU A 62 -11.03 -11.07 28.76
CA LEU A 62 -11.75 -9.81 28.67
C LEU A 62 -11.71 -9.00 29.98
N GLY A 63 -11.87 -9.68 31.12
CA GLY A 63 -11.86 -9.05 32.45
C GLY A 63 -10.50 -8.53 32.89
N PHE A 64 -9.40 -9.09 32.37
CA PHE A 64 -8.05 -8.63 32.65
C PHE A 64 -7.84 -7.15 32.31
N PHE A 65 -8.32 -6.71 31.17
CA PHE A 65 -8.09 -5.33 30.69
C PHE A 65 -8.63 -4.30 31.65
N PRO A 66 -9.93 -4.23 31.97
CA PRO A 66 -10.46 -3.21 32.85
C PRO A 66 -10.09 -3.41 34.34
N ALA A 67 -9.66 -4.62 34.73
CA ALA A 67 -9.28 -4.90 36.12
C ALA A 67 -7.81 -4.58 36.43
N VAL A 68 -6.93 -4.63 35.41
CA VAL A 68 -5.48 -4.53 35.62
C VAL A 68 -4.84 -3.37 34.87
N LEU A 69 -5.41 -2.99 33.73
CA LEU A 69 -4.81 -2.00 32.85
C LEU A 69 -5.61 -0.70 32.81
N SER A 70 -4.88 0.42 32.86
CA SER A 70 -5.42 1.75 32.63
C SER A 70 -5.02 2.26 31.24
N ILE A 71 -5.85 3.14 30.66
CA ILE A 71 -5.52 3.86 29.43
C ILE A 71 -4.39 4.84 29.72
N THR A 72 -3.34 4.83 28.89
CA THR A 72 -2.08 5.53 29.18
C THR A 72 -1.89 6.81 28.38
N ALA A 73 -2.85 7.19 27.52
CA ALA A 73 -2.77 8.41 26.74
C ALA A 73 -4.14 8.92 26.28
N GLY A 74 -4.21 10.22 25.99
CA GLY A 74 -5.39 10.87 25.43
C GLY A 74 -6.44 11.27 26.47
N ALA A 75 -7.63 11.61 25.98
CA ALA A 75 -8.71 12.15 26.82
C ALA A 75 -9.22 11.18 27.92
N MET A 76 -8.92 9.89 27.75
CA MET A 76 -9.33 8.83 28.69
C MET A 76 -8.17 8.32 29.55
N GLU A 77 -7.03 9.01 29.57
CA GLU A 77 -5.87 8.65 30.37
C GLU A 77 -6.24 8.46 31.87
N GLY A 78 -5.72 7.41 32.48
CA GLY A 78 -6.01 7.01 33.87
C GLY A 78 -7.34 6.27 34.08
N LYS A 79 -8.19 6.16 33.04
CA LYS A 79 -9.42 5.36 33.12
C LYS A 79 -9.14 3.87 32.89
N PRO A 80 -10.00 2.95 33.45
CA PRO A 80 -9.88 1.53 33.15
C PRO A 80 -9.82 1.25 31.64
N PHE A 81 -8.95 0.33 31.21
CA PHE A 81 -8.88 -0.03 29.80
C PHE A 81 -10.09 -0.89 29.39
N THR A 82 -11.24 -0.24 29.29
CA THR A 82 -12.48 -0.88 28.85
C THR A 82 -12.38 -1.22 27.37
N LEU A 83 -12.51 -2.51 27.06
CA LEU A 83 -12.46 -3.02 25.69
C LEU A 83 -13.67 -2.56 24.89
N LEU A 84 -13.41 -1.98 23.71
CA LEU A 84 -14.44 -1.64 22.74
C LEU A 84 -15.14 -2.91 22.21
N PRO A 85 -16.36 -2.83 21.66
CA PRO A 85 -17.10 -4.01 21.20
C PRO A 85 -16.30 -4.90 20.24
N TRP A 86 -15.57 -4.33 19.28
CA TRP A 86 -14.73 -5.11 18.37
C TRP A 86 -13.46 -5.68 19.04
N HIS A 87 -12.93 -4.99 20.08
CA HIS A 87 -11.87 -5.54 20.94
C HIS A 87 -12.37 -6.76 21.70
N GLN A 88 -13.61 -6.70 22.24
CA GLN A 88 -14.22 -7.83 22.95
C GLN A 88 -14.38 -9.04 22.02
N PHE A 89 -14.83 -8.83 20.78
CA PHE A 89 -14.90 -9.89 19.80
C PHE A 89 -13.51 -10.50 19.50
N THR A 90 -12.51 -9.65 19.31
CA THR A 90 -11.13 -10.09 19.01
C THR A 90 -10.54 -10.85 20.18
N VAL A 91 -10.46 -10.24 21.38
CA VAL A 91 -9.84 -10.86 22.57
C VAL A 91 -10.60 -12.11 22.98
N GLY A 92 -11.93 -12.05 23.03
CA GLY A 92 -12.74 -13.21 23.39
C GLY A 92 -12.60 -14.35 22.39
N SER A 93 -12.49 -14.06 21.08
CA SER A 93 -12.23 -15.10 20.08
C SER A 93 -10.85 -15.74 20.26
N LEU A 94 -9.79 -14.92 20.42
CA LEU A 94 -8.41 -15.42 20.55
C LEU A 94 -8.23 -16.35 21.76
N PHE A 95 -8.88 -16.06 22.87
CA PHE A 95 -8.70 -16.79 24.13
C PHE A 95 -9.83 -17.78 24.46
N GLY A 96 -11.02 -17.57 23.91
CA GLY A 96 -12.16 -18.46 24.11
C GLY A 96 -12.16 -19.67 23.19
N TRP A 97 -11.74 -19.54 21.94
CA TRP A 97 -11.69 -20.69 21.04
C TRP A 97 -10.54 -21.65 21.38
N LYS A 98 -10.87 -22.91 21.55
CA LYS A 98 -9.95 -24.00 21.94
C LYS A 98 -10.04 -25.17 20.98
N MET A 99 -8.91 -25.84 20.83
CA MET A 99 -8.85 -27.20 20.27
C MET A 99 -9.28 -28.24 21.31
N GLN A 100 -9.68 -29.41 20.87
CA GLN A 100 -10.04 -30.53 21.78
C GLN A 100 -8.94 -30.87 22.82
N SER A 101 -7.68 -30.57 22.52
CA SER A 101 -6.55 -30.68 23.43
C SER A 101 -6.54 -29.65 24.57
N GLY A 102 -7.44 -28.69 24.58
CA GLY A 102 -7.46 -27.54 25.50
C GLY A 102 -6.55 -26.38 25.08
N ARG A 103 -5.70 -26.56 24.05
CA ARG A 103 -4.84 -25.52 23.49
C ARG A 103 -5.67 -24.43 22.79
N LEU A 104 -5.13 -23.20 22.75
CA LEU A 104 -5.69 -22.12 21.93
C LEU A 104 -5.84 -22.57 20.47
N ARG A 105 -6.99 -22.28 19.87
CA ARG A 105 -7.25 -22.58 18.47
C ARG A 105 -6.34 -21.78 17.55
N PHE A 106 -6.28 -20.46 17.76
CA PHE A 106 -5.63 -19.56 16.83
C PHE A 106 -4.14 -19.43 17.11
N ARG A 107 -3.34 -19.75 16.11
CA ARG A 107 -1.88 -19.59 16.12
C ARG A 107 -1.42 -18.39 15.33
N GLN A 108 -2.26 -17.88 14.43
CA GLN A 108 -2.06 -16.65 13.68
C GLN A 108 -3.30 -15.78 13.78
N ALA A 109 -3.10 -14.50 14.03
CA ALA A 109 -4.19 -13.53 14.08
C ALA A 109 -3.81 -12.27 13.30
N TRP A 110 -4.74 -11.78 12.49
CA TRP A 110 -4.61 -10.59 11.67
C TRP A 110 -5.61 -9.54 12.11
N LEU A 111 -5.12 -8.36 12.49
CA LEU A 111 -5.92 -7.20 12.85
C LEU A 111 -5.67 -6.06 11.89
N GLU A 112 -6.63 -5.79 11.02
CA GLU A 112 -6.55 -4.72 10.04
C GLU A 112 -7.72 -3.75 10.23
N THR A 113 -7.41 -2.48 10.53
CA THR A 113 -8.41 -1.43 10.71
C THR A 113 -7.87 -0.11 10.20
N GLY A 114 -8.72 0.89 10.07
CA GLY A 114 -8.28 2.26 9.85
C GLY A 114 -7.38 2.78 10.99
N LYS A 115 -6.74 3.91 10.76
CA LYS A 115 -5.86 4.59 11.73
C LYS A 115 -6.67 5.07 12.95
N GLY A 116 -6.04 5.05 14.13
CA GLY A 116 -6.65 5.57 15.36
C GLY A 116 -7.60 4.60 16.07
N GLN A 117 -7.64 3.32 15.69
CA GLN A 117 -8.55 2.33 16.28
C GLN A 117 -7.99 1.60 17.50
N ALA A 118 -6.94 2.13 18.14
CA ALA A 118 -6.29 1.58 19.33
C ALA A 118 -5.76 0.14 19.16
N LYS A 119 -5.28 -0.25 17.96
CA LYS A 119 -4.68 -1.57 17.72
C LYS A 119 -3.45 -1.81 18.59
N SER A 120 -2.47 -0.91 18.56
CA SER A 120 -1.19 -1.07 19.28
C SER A 120 -1.38 -1.19 20.79
N PRO A 121 -2.20 -0.33 21.47
CA PRO A 121 -2.53 -0.53 22.87
C PRO A 121 -3.24 -1.87 23.16
N LEU A 122 -4.17 -2.29 22.29
CA LEU A 122 -4.83 -3.59 22.42
C LEU A 122 -3.83 -4.75 22.35
N MET A 123 -2.93 -4.71 21.36
CA MET A 123 -1.89 -5.72 21.18
C MET A 123 -0.91 -5.74 22.36
N ALA A 124 -0.53 -4.58 22.88
CA ALA A 124 0.31 -4.47 24.08
C ALA A 124 -0.36 -5.12 25.29
N GLY A 125 -1.64 -4.85 25.52
CA GLY A 125 -2.43 -5.46 26.59
C GLY A 125 -2.55 -6.99 26.44
N ILE A 126 -2.75 -7.49 25.20
CA ILE A 126 -2.70 -8.94 24.89
C ILE A 126 -1.33 -9.50 25.23
N GLY A 127 -0.26 -8.77 24.91
CA GLY A 127 1.12 -9.17 25.24
C GLY A 127 1.35 -9.30 26.74
N LEU A 128 0.87 -8.34 27.55
CA LEU A 128 0.93 -8.39 28.99
C LEU A 128 0.11 -9.56 29.56
N TYR A 129 -1.11 -9.77 29.06
CA TYR A 129 -1.94 -10.90 29.45
C TYR A 129 -1.23 -12.24 29.23
N LEU A 130 -0.64 -12.44 28.06
CA LEU A 130 0.11 -13.65 27.70
C LEU A 130 1.41 -13.80 28.50
N MET A 131 2.03 -12.68 28.90
CA MET A 131 3.24 -12.71 29.73
C MET A 131 2.94 -13.21 31.16
N GLY A 132 1.92 -12.70 31.85
CA GLY A 132 1.74 -12.94 33.28
C GLY A 132 0.43 -13.61 33.70
N TRP A 133 -0.66 -13.44 32.94
CA TRP A 133 -2.02 -13.80 33.41
C TRP A 133 -2.70 -14.92 32.63
N HIS A 134 -2.11 -15.37 31.51
CA HIS A 134 -2.65 -16.50 30.74
C HIS A 134 -2.40 -17.88 31.38
N GLY A 135 -1.55 -17.93 32.42
CA GLY A 135 -1.25 -19.16 33.14
C GLY A 135 -0.05 -19.95 32.61
N VAL A 136 0.62 -19.49 31.57
CA VAL A 136 1.86 -20.09 31.05
C VAL A 136 3.05 -19.55 31.82
N LYS A 137 3.83 -20.44 32.48
CA LYS A 137 5.07 -20.07 33.16
C LYS A 137 6.21 -19.94 32.15
N ARG A 138 7.13 -19.00 32.39
CA ARG A 138 8.27 -18.70 31.52
C ARG A 138 7.84 -18.33 30.10
N SER A 139 6.72 -17.60 30.00
CA SER A 139 6.22 -17.07 28.73
C SER A 139 7.21 -16.08 28.14
N GLU A 140 7.50 -16.23 26.86
CA GLU A 140 8.32 -15.29 26.10
C GLU A 140 7.44 -14.58 25.09
N VAL A 141 7.22 -13.27 25.31
CA VAL A 141 6.46 -12.40 24.42
C VAL A 141 7.42 -11.45 23.71
N TYR A 142 7.28 -11.31 22.39
CA TYR A 142 8.12 -10.47 21.58
C TYR A 142 7.31 -9.46 20.79
N ALA A 143 7.66 -8.17 20.90
CA ALA A 143 7.22 -7.13 19.97
C ALA A 143 8.24 -7.01 18.85
N ILE A 144 7.81 -7.11 17.61
CA ILE A 144 8.65 -6.96 16.43
C ILE A 144 8.09 -5.90 15.48
N GLY A 145 8.95 -5.21 14.74
CA GLY A 145 8.61 -4.22 13.73
C GLY A 145 9.60 -4.26 12.57
N GLN A 146 9.36 -3.46 11.52
CA GLN A 146 10.30 -3.31 10.41
C GLN A 146 11.69 -2.88 10.90
N ASP A 147 11.71 -2.02 11.91
CA ASP A 147 12.90 -1.56 12.61
C ASP A 147 12.63 -1.50 14.12
N ARG A 148 13.65 -1.11 14.90
CA ARG A 148 13.55 -1.01 16.36
C ARG A 148 12.57 0.09 16.80
N ALA A 149 12.48 1.18 16.06
CA ALA A 149 11.59 2.29 16.41
C ALA A 149 10.12 1.83 16.31
N THR A 150 9.76 1.15 15.23
CA THR A 150 8.41 0.60 15.00
C THR A 150 8.06 -0.48 16.04
N ALA A 151 8.98 -1.43 16.32
CA ALA A 151 8.79 -2.45 17.36
C ALA A 151 8.59 -1.83 18.75
N ASN A 152 9.28 -0.73 19.04
CA ASN A 152 9.20 -0.04 20.32
C ASN A 152 7.88 0.71 20.54
N VAL A 153 7.13 1.10 19.53
CA VAL A 153 5.83 1.80 19.72
C VAL A 153 4.90 0.93 20.54
N LEU A 154 4.60 -0.27 20.07
CA LEU A 154 3.75 -1.23 20.77
C LEU A 154 4.31 -1.63 22.14
N PHE A 155 5.63 -1.83 22.23
CA PHE A 155 6.29 -2.20 23.48
C PHE A 155 6.20 -1.09 24.53
N LYS A 156 6.34 0.19 24.13
CA LYS A 156 6.20 1.35 25.01
C LYS A 156 4.79 1.48 25.60
N ASP A 157 3.76 1.13 24.82
CA ASP A 157 2.39 1.05 25.37
C ASP A 157 2.33 0.05 26.53
N GLY A 158 2.95 -1.13 26.37
CA GLY A 158 3.06 -2.12 27.44
C GLY A 158 3.83 -1.61 28.67
N VAL A 159 4.93 -0.89 28.46
CA VAL A 159 5.71 -0.25 29.54
C VAL A 159 4.87 0.81 30.26
N ALA A 160 4.15 1.65 29.52
CA ALA A 160 3.29 2.67 30.08
C ALA A 160 2.15 2.04 30.92
N MET A 161 1.52 0.97 30.42
CA MET A 161 0.49 0.22 31.14
C MET A 161 1.03 -0.37 32.46
N CYS A 162 2.28 -0.88 32.46
CA CYS A 162 2.88 -1.40 33.69
C CYS A 162 3.17 -0.34 34.75
N ARG A 163 3.39 0.92 34.33
CA ARG A 163 3.67 2.07 35.20
C ARG A 163 2.43 2.82 35.65
N ALA A 164 1.36 2.73 34.87
CA ALA A 164 0.09 3.37 35.19
C ALA A 164 -0.52 2.76 36.44
N ASN A 165 -1.23 3.55 37.22
CA ASN A 165 -2.03 3.04 38.31
C ASN A 165 -3.07 2.04 37.82
N ILE A 166 -3.24 0.96 38.58
CA ILE A 166 -4.31 -0.01 38.34
C ILE A 166 -5.67 0.71 38.58
N PRO A 167 -6.70 0.34 37.81
CA PRO A 167 -8.03 0.93 37.98
C PRO A 167 -8.49 0.94 39.45
N ASP A 168 -9.22 1.98 39.81
CA ASP A 168 -9.75 2.22 41.19
C ASP A 168 -8.68 2.57 42.25
N THR A 169 -7.42 2.81 41.87
CA THR A 169 -6.39 3.33 42.77
C THR A 169 -6.76 4.79 43.15
N PRO A 170 -6.79 5.14 44.47
CA PRO A 170 -7.00 6.53 44.91
C PRO A 170 -5.99 7.50 44.27
N GLU A 171 -6.40 8.75 44.02
CA GLU A 171 -5.54 9.74 43.33
C GLU A 171 -4.27 10.09 44.10
N ASP A 172 -4.27 9.94 45.43
CA ASP A 172 -3.12 10.20 46.31
C ASP A 172 -2.23 8.97 46.54
N GLU A 173 -2.58 7.80 45.92
CA GLU A 173 -1.84 6.57 46.04
C GLU A 173 -1.17 6.17 44.71
N THR A 174 -0.11 5.38 44.81
CA THR A 174 0.54 4.77 43.66
C THR A 174 0.42 3.24 43.77
N ASP A 175 -0.38 2.67 42.91
CA ASP A 175 -0.59 1.24 42.84
C ASP A 175 -0.53 0.77 41.38
N SER A 176 0.62 0.29 40.93
CA SER A 176 0.90 -0.13 39.58
C SER A 176 1.53 -1.52 39.56
N LEU A 177 1.57 -2.17 38.40
CA LEU A 177 2.27 -3.47 38.28
C LEU A 177 3.75 -3.35 38.68
N VAL A 178 4.37 -2.18 38.45
CA VAL A 178 5.75 -1.93 38.86
C VAL A 178 5.85 -1.74 40.38
N SER A 179 4.98 -0.95 41.00
CA SER A 179 5.01 -0.73 42.46
C SER A 179 4.69 -2.00 43.25
N ARG A 180 3.85 -2.85 42.71
CA ARG A 180 3.54 -4.18 43.27
C ARG A 180 4.66 -5.20 43.09
N GLY A 181 5.67 -4.91 42.27
CA GLY A 181 6.72 -5.86 41.91
C GLY A 181 6.27 -6.96 40.96
N GLU A 182 5.07 -6.86 40.38
CA GLU A 182 4.54 -7.78 39.39
C GLU A 182 5.20 -7.59 38.03
N ALA A 183 5.69 -6.36 37.73
CA ALA A 183 6.47 -6.04 36.53
C ALA A 183 7.79 -5.37 36.87
N ILE A 184 8.88 -5.85 36.28
CA ILE A 184 10.21 -5.22 36.35
C ILE A 184 10.60 -4.75 34.96
N ILE A 185 10.78 -3.43 34.80
CA ILE A 185 11.17 -2.84 33.50
C ILE A 185 12.69 -2.73 33.45
N ARG A 186 13.31 -3.26 32.40
CA ARG A 186 14.74 -3.15 32.15
C ARG A 186 15.00 -2.02 31.14
N GLY A 187 15.88 -1.10 31.51
CA GLY A 187 16.17 0.15 30.82
C GLY A 187 15.28 1.29 31.34
N GLU A 188 15.73 2.53 31.09
CA GLU A 188 15.04 3.74 31.56
C GLU A 188 14.46 4.54 30.38
N GLY A 189 13.33 5.19 30.59
CA GLY A 189 12.68 6.07 29.63
C GLY A 189 12.49 5.38 28.28
N ASP A 190 13.00 6.02 27.25
CA ASP A 190 12.94 5.53 25.86
C ASP A 190 13.83 4.32 25.57
N ASN A 191 14.77 4.00 26.48
CA ASN A 191 15.66 2.87 26.37
C ASN A 191 15.13 1.60 27.05
N ALA A 192 13.88 1.59 27.53
CA ALA A 192 13.24 0.37 28.00
C ALA A 192 13.15 -0.66 26.86
N TRP A 193 13.55 -1.91 27.14
CA TRP A 193 13.65 -2.95 26.12
C TRP A 193 13.07 -4.31 26.54
N LYS A 194 12.82 -4.51 27.86
CA LYS A 194 12.25 -5.74 28.40
C LYS A 194 11.39 -5.44 29.63
N ILE A 195 10.25 -6.11 29.74
CA ILE A 195 9.42 -6.24 30.93
C ILE A 195 9.57 -7.68 31.42
N GLU A 196 9.83 -7.88 32.69
CA GLU A 196 9.88 -9.19 33.35
C GLU A 196 8.73 -9.33 34.33
N HIS A 197 8.11 -10.50 34.39
CA HIS A 197 7.11 -10.87 35.40
C HIS A 197 7.75 -11.92 36.34
N PRO A 198 8.21 -11.49 37.54
CA PRO A 198 9.05 -12.32 38.41
C PRO A 198 8.38 -13.60 38.88
N GLU A 199 7.08 -13.54 39.23
CA GLU A 199 6.33 -14.68 39.75
C GLU A 199 6.29 -15.86 38.78
N THR A 200 6.12 -15.61 37.48
CA THR A 200 6.06 -16.66 36.47
C THR A 200 7.40 -16.89 35.76
N GLY A 201 8.38 -16.02 35.97
CA GLY A 201 9.66 -16.02 35.24
C GLY A 201 9.53 -15.68 33.76
N SER A 202 8.46 -14.96 33.41
CA SER A 202 8.10 -14.59 32.03
C SER A 202 8.69 -13.23 31.62
N LYS A 203 8.71 -12.96 30.33
CA LYS A 203 9.22 -11.70 29.78
C LYS A 203 8.40 -11.21 28.59
N PHE A 204 8.35 -9.88 28.42
CA PHE A 204 7.92 -9.21 27.20
C PHE A 204 9.07 -8.32 26.73
N GLN A 205 9.50 -8.47 25.47
CA GLN A 205 10.71 -7.85 24.94
C GLN A 205 10.49 -7.30 23.54
N SER A 206 11.05 -6.10 23.27
CA SER A 206 11.09 -5.51 21.93
C SER A 206 12.34 -5.97 21.17
N LEU A 207 12.17 -6.40 19.92
CA LEU A 207 13.25 -6.83 19.02
C LEU A 207 13.14 -6.12 17.67
N ALA A 208 14.28 -5.70 17.12
CA ALA A 208 14.34 -5.18 15.76
C ALA A 208 14.20 -6.32 14.72
N ASN A 209 13.64 -5.99 13.56
CA ASN A 209 13.62 -6.91 12.42
C ASN A 209 15.07 -7.22 12.00
N GLY A 210 15.42 -8.50 11.96
CA GLY A 210 16.78 -8.95 11.60
C GLY A 210 17.71 -9.26 12.78
N GLU A 211 17.31 -9.00 14.03
CA GLU A 211 18.02 -9.58 15.18
C GLU A 211 17.88 -11.12 15.12
N ALA A 212 19.04 -11.79 15.13
CA ALA A 212 19.13 -13.22 14.90
C ALA A 212 18.30 -14.02 15.91
N ILE A 213 17.36 -14.78 15.40
CA ILE A 213 16.33 -15.44 16.19
C ILE A 213 16.61 -16.95 16.19
N SER A 214 17.78 -17.35 16.66
CA SER A 214 18.01 -18.75 16.98
C SER A 214 17.99 -18.91 18.50
N GLY A 215 16.96 -19.65 18.98
CA GLY A 215 16.82 -19.99 20.40
C GLY A 215 15.55 -19.55 21.12
N PRO A 216 14.83 -18.47 20.75
CA PRO A 216 13.59 -18.09 21.42
C PRO A 216 12.55 -19.22 21.40
N ARG A 217 11.77 -19.29 22.48
CA ARG A 217 10.60 -20.18 22.61
C ARG A 217 9.35 -19.32 22.80
N PRO A 218 8.87 -18.66 21.73
CA PRO A 218 7.84 -17.64 21.85
C PRO A 218 6.50 -18.24 22.27
N THR A 219 5.90 -17.68 23.32
CA THR A 219 4.48 -17.83 23.62
C THR A 219 3.66 -16.86 22.78
N ALA A 220 4.21 -15.67 22.50
CA ALA A 220 3.59 -14.73 21.58
C ALA A 220 4.62 -13.92 20.78
N VAL A 221 4.27 -13.60 19.55
CA VAL A 221 4.96 -12.62 18.72
C VAL A 221 3.93 -11.59 18.26
N LEU A 222 4.15 -10.35 18.61
CA LEU A 222 3.29 -9.22 18.28
C LEU A 222 4.02 -8.36 17.24
N ALA A 223 3.51 -8.35 16.03
CA ALA A 223 4.09 -7.59 14.92
C ALA A 223 3.11 -6.50 14.50
N ASP A 224 3.47 -5.25 14.71
CA ASP A 224 2.64 -4.11 14.31
C ASP A 224 3.16 -3.48 13.02
N GLU A 225 2.28 -2.73 12.36
CA GLU A 225 2.54 -2.03 11.10
C GLU A 225 3.11 -2.95 10.00
N ILE A 226 2.49 -4.13 9.81
CA ILE A 226 2.93 -5.14 8.82
C ILE A 226 3.04 -4.56 7.42
N HIS A 227 2.24 -3.54 7.09
CA HIS A 227 2.31 -2.89 5.79
C HIS A 227 3.67 -2.19 5.53
N GLU A 228 4.47 -1.92 6.56
CA GLU A 228 5.81 -1.32 6.41
C GLU A 228 6.92 -2.34 6.22
N PHE A 229 6.65 -3.63 6.41
CA PHE A 229 7.67 -4.67 6.25
C PHE A 229 8.10 -4.83 4.79
N LYS A 230 9.39 -4.66 4.54
CA LYS A 230 9.99 -4.78 3.20
C LYS A 230 10.18 -6.24 2.77
N SER A 231 10.25 -7.17 3.72
CA SER A 231 10.44 -8.60 3.49
C SER A 231 9.63 -9.41 4.47
N GLY A 232 9.02 -10.51 3.99
CA GLY A 232 8.30 -11.48 4.82
C GLY A 232 9.20 -12.42 5.63
N ALA A 233 10.51 -12.44 5.39
CA ALA A 233 11.43 -13.44 5.95
C ALA A 233 11.44 -13.48 7.49
N SER A 234 11.36 -12.30 8.14
CA SER A 234 11.28 -12.22 9.61
C SER A 234 9.96 -12.83 10.11
N ILE A 235 8.83 -12.46 9.51
CA ILE A 235 7.51 -12.98 9.88
C ILE A 235 7.49 -14.50 9.72
N GLU A 236 7.96 -15.04 8.60
CA GLU A 236 8.04 -16.48 8.37
C GLU A 236 8.94 -17.20 9.38
N THR A 237 10.04 -16.60 9.78
CA THR A 237 10.95 -17.17 10.80
C THR A 237 10.23 -17.30 12.14
N TRP A 238 9.50 -16.28 12.55
CA TRP A 238 8.70 -16.32 13.77
C TRP A 238 7.50 -17.28 13.66
N GLN A 239 6.83 -17.39 12.52
CA GLN A 239 5.78 -18.38 12.27
C GLN A 239 6.32 -19.81 12.46
N ARG A 240 7.53 -20.09 11.95
CA ARG A 240 8.20 -21.39 12.16
C ARG A 240 8.56 -21.63 13.64
N ALA A 241 8.93 -20.57 14.37
CA ALA A 241 9.18 -20.67 15.82
C ALA A 241 7.89 -20.97 16.59
N ILE A 242 6.80 -20.27 16.31
CA ILE A 242 5.46 -20.52 16.86
C ILE A 242 4.99 -21.96 16.54
N ALA A 243 5.17 -22.42 15.29
CA ALA A 243 4.74 -23.77 14.88
C ALA A 243 5.42 -24.89 15.66
N LYS A 244 6.64 -24.68 16.16
CA LYS A 244 7.39 -25.66 16.97
C LYS A 244 6.97 -25.70 18.45
N MET A 245 6.17 -24.73 18.91
CA MET A 245 5.77 -24.66 20.31
C MET A 245 4.72 -25.71 20.63
N PRO A 246 4.92 -26.56 21.66
CA PRO A 246 3.98 -27.62 22.00
C PRO A 246 2.71 -27.14 22.70
N GLY A 247 2.79 -25.98 23.36
CA GLY A 247 1.68 -25.36 24.09
C GLY A 247 1.02 -24.22 23.36
N ASP A 248 0.35 -23.36 24.12
CA ASP A 248 -0.23 -22.12 23.62
C ASP A 248 0.86 -21.20 23.10
N ALA A 249 0.77 -20.87 21.84
CA ALA A 249 1.63 -19.91 21.20
C ALA A 249 0.91 -19.27 20.01
N MET A 250 1.01 -17.94 19.85
CA MET A 250 0.36 -17.22 18.76
C MET A 250 1.23 -16.11 18.18
N MET A 251 0.98 -15.79 16.93
CA MET A 251 1.49 -14.61 16.26
C MET A 251 0.33 -13.68 15.96
N LEU A 252 0.40 -12.45 16.46
CA LEU A 252 -0.59 -11.40 16.25
C LEU A 252 0.00 -10.32 15.36
N LEU A 253 -0.61 -10.12 14.21
CA LEU A 253 -0.20 -9.22 13.15
C LEU A 253 -1.16 -8.04 13.07
N GLY A 254 -0.67 -6.84 13.36
CA GLY A 254 -1.43 -5.58 13.31
C GLY A 254 -1.05 -4.75 12.11
N THR A 255 -2.02 -4.10 11.47
CA THR A 255 -1.74 -3.23 10.31
C THR A 255 -2.87 -2.25 10.05
N ASN A 256 -2.54 -1.16 9.36
CA ASN A 256 -3.52 -0.44 8.55
C ASN A 256 -3.61 -1.11 7.18
N THR A 257 -4.64 -0.80 6.40
CA THR A 257 -4.77 -1.36 5.05
C THR A 257 -3.51 -1.07 4.23
N PRO A 258 -2.83 -2.10 3.70
CA PRO A 258 -1.64 -1.92 2.89
C PRO A 258 -1.98 -1.25 1.56
N ALA A 259 -1.05 -0.45 1.04
CA ALA A 259 -1.07 -0.06 -0.35
C ALA A 259 -0.73 -1.28 -1.23
N THR A 260 -1.21 -1.31 -2.47
CA THR A 260 -0.96 -2.44 -3.41
C THR A 260 0.53 -2.71 -3.64
N THR A 261 1.35 -1.68 -3.47
CA THR A 261 2.82 -1.75 -3.58
C THR A 261 3.53 -2.23 -2.32
N GLN A 262 2.82 -2.36 -1.20
CA GLN A 262 3.32 -2.92 0.06
C GLN A 262 3.13 -4.45 0.05
N ILE A 263 3.99 -5.14 -0.73
CA ILE A 263 3.85 -6.55 -1.13
C ILE A 263 3.60 -7.46 0.07
N VAL A 264 4.36 -7.32 1.15
CA VAL A 264 4.21 -8.17 2.34
C VAL A 264 2.83 -7.97 2.97
N GLY A 265 2.46 -6.72 3.26
CA GLY A 265 1.16 -6.40 3.85
C GLY A 265 0.00 -6.86 2.97
N THR A 266 0.10 -6.66 1.65
CA THR A 266 -0.92 -7.06 0.67
C THR A 266 -1.09 -8.57 0.64
N ALA A 267 0.00 -9.33 0.56
CA ALA A 267 -0.05 -10.81 0.51
C ALA A 267 -0.70 -11.39 1.77
N TYR A 268 -0.33 -10.89 2.96
CA TYR A 268 -0.99 -11.33 4.21
C TYR A 268 -2.46 -10.90 4.28
N SER A 269 -2.78 -9.67 3.90
CA SER A 269 -4.17 -9.20 3.88
C SER A 269 -5.05 -10.04 2.95
N GLU A 270 -4.57 -10.37 1.75
CA GLU A 270 -5.28 -11.24 0.81
C GLU A 270 -5.47 -12.66 1.34
N PHE A 271 -4.44 -13.23 1.98
CA PHE A 271 -4.56 -14.53 2.61
C PHE A 271 -5.68 -14.56 3.65
N PHE A 272 -5.68 -13.59 4.59
CA PHE A 272 -6.69 -13.54 5.64
C PHE A 272 -8.10 -13.20 5.10
N GLN A 273 -8.22 -12.42 4.03
CA GLN A 273 -9.48 -12.23 3.33
C GLN A 273 -10.01 -13.55 2.73
N LYS A 274 -9.15 -14.37 2.11
CA LYS A 274 -9.52 -15.70 1.60
C LYS A 274 -9.97 -16.64 2.73
N VAL A 275 -9.34 -16.56 3.90
CA VAL A 275 -9.77 -17.31 5.10
C VAL A 275 -11.17 -16.88 5.55
N LEU A 276 -11.46 -15.57 5.57
CA LEU A 276 -12.78 -15.05 5.95
C LEU A 276 -13.87 -15.46 4.96
N LYS A 277 -13.58 -15.41 3.66
CA LYS A 277 -14.50 -15.84 2.59
C LYS A 277 -14.74 -17.34 2.55
N GLY A 278 -13.86 -18.13 3.19
CA GLY A 278 -13.90 -19.58 3.14
C GLY A 278 -13.22 -20.20 1.92
N ASP A 279 -12.50 -19.41 1.12
CA ASP A 279 -11.69 -19.88 -0.01
C ASP A 279 -10.46 -20.68 0.47
N VAL A 280 -9.97 -20.37 1.68
CA VAL A 280 -8.90 -21.08 2.38
C VAL A 280 -9.45 -21.59 3.71
N ASN A 281 -9.38 -22.89 3.89
CA ASN A 281 -9.81 -23.52 5.16
C ASN A 281 -8.62 -23.64 6.11
N ASP A 282 -8.47 -22.63 6.98
CA ASP A 282 -7.45 -22.62 8.04
C ASP A 282 -8.11 -22.34 9.40
N ASP A 283 -8.19 -23.39 10.21
CA ASP A 283 -8.80 -23.31 11.54
C ASP A 283 -7.92 -22.59 12.56
N GLU A 284 -6.61 -22.51 12.34
CA GLU A 284 -5.65 -21.85 13.23
C GLU A 284 -5.43 -20.37 12.89
N ALA A 285 -6.03 -19.85 11.82
CA ALA A 285 -5.96 -18.45 11.42
C ALA A 285 -7.20 -17.67 11.91
N PHE A 286 -6.99 -16.57 12.63
CA PHE A 286 -8.01 -15.58 12.99
C PHE A 286 -7.83 -14.32 12.14
N ALA A 287 -8.92 -13.68 11.73
CA ALA A 287 -8.86 -12.37 11.11
C ALA A 287 -9.99 -11.46 11.60
N PHE A 288 -9.63 -10.20 11.85
CA PHE A 288 -10.55 -9.09 11.97
C PHE A 288 -10.11 -7.99 11.00
N ILE A 289 -10.93 -7.71 9.99
CA ILE A 289 -10.64 -6.72 8.95
C ILE A 289 -11.80 -5.73 8.89
N ALA A 290 -11.54 -4.50 9.30
CA ALA A 290 -12.49 -3.39 9.21
C ALA A 290 -12.15 -2.51 8.01
N ARG A 291 -12.96 -2.62 6.95
CA ARG A 291 -12.87 -1.83 5.71
C ARG A 291 -14.25 -1.38 5.27
N VAL A 292 -14.30 -0.31 4.50
CA VAL A 292 -15.53 0.04 3.79
C VAL A 292 -15.79 -0.94 2.64
N ASP A 293 -17.05 -1.21 2.37
CA ASP A 293 -17.45 -2.11 1.30
C ASP A 293 -17.18 -1.51 -0.08
N LYS A 294 -17.06 -2.36 -1.08
CA LYS A 294 -16.77 -1.92 -2.46
C LYS A 294 -17.81 -0.89 -2.96
N ALA A 295 -19.07 -1.05 -2.59
CA ALA A 295 -20.16 -0.15 -3.00
C ALA A 295 -20.05 1.27 -2.39
N ASP A 296 -19.39 1.43 -1.23
CA ASP A 296 -19.28 2.73 -0.55
C ASP A 296 -18.05 3.52 -0.99
N ARG A 297 -17.10 2.90 -1.72
CA ARG A 297 -15.77 3.48 -1.97
C ARG A 297 -15.81 4.79 -2.75
N GLU A 298 -16.68 4.90 -3.73
CA GLU A 298 -16.77 6.10 -4.57
C GLU A 298 -17.37 7.28 -3.79
N THR A 299 -18.35 7.02 -2.95
CA THR A 299 -19.09 8.04 -2.20
C THR A 299 -18.57 8.25 -0.79
N ILE A 300 -17.45 7.62 -0.40
CA ILE A 300 -17.01 7.54 1.00
C ILE A 300 -16.78 8.91 1.65
N PHE A 301 -16.37 9.91 0.90
CA PHE A 301 -16.15 11.26 1.41
C PHE A 301 -17.46 12.01 1.70
N ASP A 302 -18.58 11.56 1.14
CA ASP A 302 -19.90 12.16 1.30
C ASP A 302 -20.86 11.28 2.12
N ASN A 303 -20.46 10.05 2.45
CA ASN A 303 -21.25 9.06 3.17
C ASN A 303 -20.64 8.76 4.55
N GLU A 304 -20.86 9.66 5.53
CA GLU A 304 -20.36 9.51 6.90
C GLU A 304 -20.89 8.22 7.58
N ALA A 305 -22.09 7.75 7.21
CA ALA A 305 -22.68 6.54 7.80
C ALA A 305 -21.84 5.27 7.48
N ALA A 306 -21.07 5.29 6.39
CA ALA A 306 -20.21 4.17 6.03
C ALA A 306 -18.85 4.19 6.76
N TRP A 307 -18.45 5.31 7.38
CA TRP A 307 -17.13 5.44 8.01
C TRP A 307 -16.89 4.43 9.12
N VAL A 308 -17.91 4.12 9.91
CA VAL A 308 -17.82 3.14 11.01
C VAL A 308 -17.47 1.72 10.53
N LYS A 309 -17.65 1.41 9.24
CA LYS A 309 -17.28 0.11 8.66
C LYS A 309 -15.76 -0.14 8.72
N SER A 310 -14.97 0.91 8.61
CA SER A 310 -13.49 0.87 8.73
C SER A 310 -12.97 1.46 10.02
N LEU A 311 -13.78 2.27 10.69
CA LEU A 311 -13.45 2.99 11.92
C LEU A 311 -14.41 2.59 13.06
N PRO A 312 -14.36 1.34 13.56
CA PRO A 312 -15.30 0.84 14.57
C PRO A 312 -15.16 1.54 15.94
N ALA A 313 -14.15 2.37 16.14
CA ALA A 313 -13.94 3.20 17.35
C ALA A 313 -14.17 4.69 17.09
N LEU A 314 -14.76 5.06 15.96
CA LEU A 314 -15.03 6.45 15.60
C LEU A 314 -15.96 7.11 16.65
N GLY A 315 -15.58 8.30 17.09
CA GLY A 315 -16.29 9.03 18.14
C GLY A 315 -15.97 8.57 19.58
N ILE A 316 -15.14 7.52 19.74
CA ILE A 316 -14.71 7.00 21.04
C ILE A 316 -13.23 7.27 21.26
N THR A 317 -12.35 6.78 20.37
CA THR A 317 -10.90 6.99 20.47
C THR A 317 -10.47 8.37 19.98
N PHE A 318 -11.23 8.98 19.11
CA PHE A 318 -11.07 10.37 18.65
C PHE A 318 -12.41 10.94 18.13
N PRO A 319 -12.58 12.28 18.14
CA PRO A 319 -13.78 12.94 17.65
C PRO A 319 -14.02 12.71 16.15
N VAL A 320 -15.29 12.62 15.75
CA VAL A 320 -15.69 12.49 14.33
C VAL A 320 -15.20 13.69 13.51
N GLU A 321 -15.15 14.86 14.13
CA GLU A 321 -14.69 16.12 13.53
C GLU A 321 -13.27 16.01 12.96
N ASN A 322 -12.40 15.20 13.58
CA ASN A 322 -11.05 14.97 13.08
C ASN A 322 -11.07 14.33 11.69
N ILE A 323 -11.93 13.32 11.49
CA ILE A 323 -12.08 12.67 10.18
C ILE A 323 -12.75 13.59 9.18
N ARG A 324 -13.74 14.41 9.60
CA ARG A 324 -14.34 15.43 8.72
C ARG A 324 -13.29 16.43 8.21
N GLY A 325 -12.35 16.85 9.08
CA GLY A 325 -11.21 17.70 8.69
C GLY A 325 -10.31 17.05 7.64
N GLU A 326 -9.94 15.79 7.85
CA GLU A 326 -9.14 15.01 6.90
C GLU A 326 -9.87 14.83 5.55
N VAL A 327 -11.16 14.49 5.58
CA VAL A 327 -12.00 14.33 4.39
C VAL A 327 -12.15 15.66 3.64
N ASN A 328 -12.39 16.77 4.32
CA ASN A 328 -12.48 18.07 3.69
C ASN A 328 -11.18 18.48 3.00
N THR A 329 -10.03 18.16 3.61
CA THR A 329 -8.72 18.37 2.99
C THR A 329 -8.54 17.45 1.77
N ALA A 330 -8.97 16.18 1.88
CA ALA A 330 -8.90 15.19 0.82
C ALA A 330 -9.75 15.56 -0.40
N LYS A 331 -10.91 16.19 -0.21
CA LYS A 331 -11.77 16.67 -1.31
C LYS A 331 -11.10 17.73 -2.16
N VAL A 332 -10.13 18.48 -1.61
CA VAL A 332 -9.45 19.59 -2.29
C VAL A 332 -8.05 19.19 -2.76
N ARG A 333 -7.40 18.24 -2.07
CA ARG A 333 -6.03 17.79 -2.36
C ARG A 333 -6.01 16.33 -2.74
N LEU A 334 -5.77 16.04 -4.00
CA LEU A 334 -5.78 14.69 -4.56
C LEU A 334 -4.75 13.76 -3.88
N SER A 335 -3.54 14.26 -3.59
CA SER A 335 -2.51 13.51 -2.88
C SER A 335 -2.94 13.09 -1.47
N THR A 336 -3.73 13.93 -0.79
CA THR A 336 -4.29 13.63 0.53
C THR A 336 -5.45 12.63 0.43
N ALA A 337 -6.23 12.69 -0.65
CA ALA A 337 -7.38 11.80 -0.85
C ALA A 337 -7.00 10.31 -0.83
N MET A 338 -5.90 9.94 -1.47
CA MET A 338 -5.39 8.57 -1.52
C MET A 338 -4.98 8.08 -0.13
N SER A 339 -4.25 8.90 0.60
CA SER A 339 -3.83 8.59 1.97
C SER A 339 -5.03 8.43 2.90
N VAL A 340 -6.02 9.33 2.83
CA VAL A 340 -7.25 9.27 3.64
C VAL A 340 -8.08 8.04 3.29
N ARG A 341 -8.28 7.73 2.00
CA ARG A 341 -8.97 6.51 1.55
C ARG A 341 -8.33 5.24 2.12
N ARG A 342 -7.01 5.15 2.07
CA ARG A 342 -6.29 3.98 2.56
C ARG A 342 -6.24 3.91 4.10
N LEU A 343 -5.75 4.96 4.74
CA LEU A 343 -5.44 4.93 6.17
C LEU A 343 -6.69 4.96 7.05
N TYR A 344 -7.75 5.65 6.62
CA TYR A 344 -8.98 5.74 7.43
C TYR A 344 -10.07 4.80 6.91
N PHE A 345 -10.25 4.67 5.60
CA PHE A 345 -11.39 3.92 5.06
C PHE A 345 -11.05 2.50 4.59
N GLY A 346 -9.80 2.09 4.69
CA GLY A 346 -9.40 0.73 4.36
C GLY A 346 -9.54 0.41 2.86
N ILE A 347 -9.51 1.43 2.01
CA ILE A 347 -9.55 1.25 0.56
C ILE A 347 -8.10 1.03 0.10
N PRO A 348 -7.73 -0.16 -0.39
CA PRO A 348 -6.42 -0.37 -0.96
C PRO A 348 -6.22 0.63 -2.09
N THR A 349 -5.22 1.46 -1.95
CA THR A 349 -4.82 2.41 -2.99
C THR A 349 -3.51 1.93 -3.58
N GLY A 350 -3.22 2.30 -4.81
CA GLY A 350 -1.89 2.19 -5.39
C GLY A 350 -0.83 2.83 -4.48
N ALA A 351 0.40 2.98 -4.93
CA ALA A 351 1.48 3.54 -4.12
C ALA A 351 1.02 4.80 -3.37
N VAL A 352 1.46 4.96 -2.12
CA VAL A 352 1.15 6.14 -1.27
C VAL A 352 1.54 7.45 -1.94
N ASP A 353 2.37 7.35 -2.96
CA ASP A 353 2.84 8.43 -3.82
C ASP A 353 2.46 8.20 -5.29
N PHE A 354 1.27 7.63 -5.57
CA PHE A 354 0.79 7.65 -6.94
C PHE A 354 0.73 9.12 -7.35
N TRP A 355 1.54 9.48 -8.33
CA TRP A 355 1.69 10.88 -8.74
C TRP A 355 0.38 11.49 -9.27
N ILE A 356 -0.60 10.63 -9.66
CA ILE A 356 -1.93 11.02 -10.13
C ILE A 356 -3.00 10.05 -9.59
N ASP A 357 -4.24 10.52 -9.44
CA ASP A 357 -5.37 9.70 -8.99
C ASP A 357 -5.63 8.52 -9.96
N GLU A 358 -5.78 7.31 -9.42
CA GLU A 358 -6.01 6.09 -10.21
C GLU A 358 -7.30 6.19 -11.04
N ALA A 359 -8.36 6.83 -10.51
CA ALA A 359 -9.60 7.04 -11.25
C ALA A 359 -9.40 8.04 -12.39
N ALA A 360 -8.59 9.08 -12.19
CA ALA A 360 -8.23 10.02 -13.26
C ALA A 360 -7.40 9.33 -14.34
N TRP A 361 -6.45 8.46 -13.95
CA TRP A 361 -5.69 7.64 -14.89
C TRP A 361 -6.60 6.69 -15.68
N ALA A 362 -7.46 5.93 -15.00
CA ALA A 362 -8.40 5.01 -15.64
C ALA A 362 -9.37 5.71 -16.61
N ALA A 363 -9.74 6.95 -16.32
CA ALA A 363 -10.65 7.73 -17.16
C ALA A 363 -10.04 8.17 -18.52
N VAL A 364 -8.72 8.10 -18.67
CA VAL A 364 -8.00 8.44 -19.91
C VAL A 364 -7.43 7.21 -20.63
N GLN A 365 -7.59 6.01 -20.06
CA GLN A 365 -7.19 4.78 -20.74
C GLN A 365 -8.18 4.42 -21.84
N GLY A 366 -7.67 3.99 -22.98
CA GLY A 366 -8.48 3.58 -24.13
C GLY A 366 -7.67 2.83 -25.17
N GLU A 367 -8.33 2.36 -26.21
CA GLU A 367 -7.66 1.75 -27.34
C GLU A 367 -7.07 2.84 -28.22
N VAL A 368 -5.77 2.73 -28.55
CA VAL A 368 -5.05 3.63 -29.47
C VAL A 368 -4.43 2.81 -30.58
N ASN A 369 -5.10 2.78 -31.74
CA ASN A 369 -4.57 2.16 -32.95
C ASN A 369 -3.82 3.20 -33.79
N PRO A 370 -2.50 3.06 -34.01
CA PRO A 370 -1.70 4.00 -34.82
C PRO A 370 -2.28 4.32 -36.20
N ASP A 371 -2.89 3.34 -36.85
CA ASP A 371 -3.48 3.52 -38.19
C ASP A 371 -4.57 4.62 -38.25
N ASP A 372 -5.27 4.86 -37.13
CA ASP A 372 -6.31 5.90 -37.05
C ASP A 372 -5.77 7.33 -37.06
N PHE A 373 -4.44 7.48 -36.95
CA PHE A 373 -3.74 8.75 -36.81
C PHE A 373 -2.78 9.05 -37.96
N ARG A 374 -2.92 8.33 -39.10
CA ARG A 374 -2.15 8.63 -40.31
C ARG A 374 -2.40 10.07 -40.78
N GLY A 375 -1.31 10.85 -41.00
CA GLY A 375 -1.39 12.25 -41.39
C GLY A 375 -1.68 13.22 -40.23
N CYS A 376 -1.81 12.77 -39.00
CA CYS A 376 -1.84 13.63 -37.83
C CYS A 376 -0.40 13.93 -37.35
N PRO A 377 -0.12 15.16 -36.86
CA PRO A 377 1.16 15.47 -36.24
C PRO A 377 1.48 14.50 -35.12
N CYS A 378 2.73 13.95 -35.11
CA CYS A 378 3.19 12.94 -34.20
C CYS A 378 4.52 13.35 -33.56
N TRP A 379 4.67 13.10 -32.26
CA TRP A 379 5.93 13.29 -31.54
C TRP A 379 6.33 11.97 -30.89
N LEU A 380 7.61 11.67 -30.97
CA LEU A 380 8.17 10.46 -30.38
C LEU A 380 9.00 10.80 -29.15
N SER A 381 9.11 9.85 -28.23
CA SER A 381 10.06 9.93 -27.13
C SER A 381 10.62 8.56 -26.79
N LEU A 382 11.90 8.50 -26.43
CA LEU A 382 12.65 7.25 -26.23
C LEU A 382 13.43 7.31 -24.92
N ASP A 383 13.31 6.26 -24.10
CA ASP A 383 14.15 5.97 -22.92
C ASP A 383 14.83 4.62 -23.12
N LEU A 384 16.16 4.61 -23.12
CA LEU A 384 17.00 3.46 -23.47
C LEU A 384 17.58 2.80 -22.22
N SER A 385 17.25 1.53 -22.03
CA SER A 385 17.89 0.70 -21.01
C SER A 385 19.13 -0.02 -21.53
N LYS A 386 20.09 -0.31 -20.60
CA LYS A 386 21.30 -1.09 -20.98
C LYS A 386 21.20 -2.59 -20.66
N LYS A 387 20.66 -3.01 -19.52
CA LYS A 387 20.67 -4.42 -19.11
C LYS A 387 19.45 -4.91 -18.34
N ASN A 388 18.91 -4.15 -17.39
CA ASN A 388 17.90 -4.63 -16.44
C ASN A 388 16.59 -3.86 -16.45
N ASP A 389 16.50 -2.71 -17.13
CA ASP A 389 15.30 -1.89 -17.25
C ASP A 389 14.58 -2.16 -18.58
N LEU A 390 13.37 -1.64 -18.72
CA LEU A 390 12.66 -1.66 -19.98
C LEU A 390 13.21 -0.56 -20.89
N THR A 391 13.35 -0.86 -22.20
CA THR A 391 13.43 0.19 -23.21
C THR A 391 12.01 0.56 -23.59
N ALA A 392 11.67 1.84 -23.58
CA ALA A 392 10.34 2.34 -23.90
C ALA A 392 10.38 3.40 -24.99
N LEU A 393 9.46 3.29 -25.95
CA LEU A 393 9.21 4.27 -27.02
C LEU A 393 7.74 4.69 -26.93
N THR A 394 7.46 5.99 -26.77
CA THR A 394 6.10 6.53 -26.84
C THR A 394 5.93 7.36 -28.10
N ALA A 395 4.86 7.10 -28.82
CA ALA A 395 4.33 7.99 -29.86
C ALA A 395 3.08 8.68 -29.34
N ILE A 396 2.96 9.97 -29.61
CA ILE A 396 1.79 10.77 -29.28
C ILE A 396 1.33 11.54 -30.51
N TRP A 397 0.06 11.43 -30.82
CA TRP A 397 -0.58 12.10 -31.95
C TRP A 397 -1.54 13.19 -31.45
N LEU A 398 -1.62 14.29 -32.19
CA LEU A 398 -2.61 15.34 -31.96
C LEU A 398 -3.70 15.22 -33.04
N LYS A 399 -4.95 14.95 -32.62
CA LYS A 399 -6.10 14.89 -33.52
C LYS A 399 -7.28 15.60 -32.88
N ASP A 400 -7.88 16.56 -33.61
CA ASP A 400 -9.05 17.32 -33.16
C ASP A 400 -8.88 17.95 -31.77
N GLY A 401 -7.68 18.48 -31.47
CA GLY A 401 -7.34 19.11 -30.19
C GLY A 401 -7.16 18.16 -29.02
N LYS A 402 -7.14 16.84 -29.25
CA LYS A 402 -6.92 15.81 -28.25
C LYS A 402 -5.67 14.98 -28.55
N LEU A 403 -4.94 14.62 -27.51
CA LEU A 403 -3.75 13.78 -27.59
C LEU A 403 -4.11 12.30 -27.50
N TYR A 404 -3.39 11.48 -28.26
CA TYR A 404 -3.51 10.01 -28.24
C TYR A 404 -2.12 9.41 -28.14
N ALA A 405 -1.86 8.61 -27.13
CA ALA A 405 -0.53 8.09 -26.82
C ALA A 405 -0.51 6.57 -26.79
N LYS A 406 0.50 5.97 -27.42
CA LYS A 406 0.82 4.54 -27.35
C LYS A 406 2.29 4.36 -27.04
N THR A 407 2.60 3.35 -26.20
CA THR A 407 3.98 3.03 -25.79
C THR A 407 4.33 1.60 -26.14
N TRP A 408 5.46 1.40 -26.80
CA TRP A 408 6.08 0.09 -27.08
C TRP A 408 7.18 -0.17 -26.06
N TYR A 409 7.36 -1.45 -25.72
CA TYR A 409 8.30 -1.89 -24.70
C TYR A 409 9.15 -3.03 -25.17
N TRP A 410 10.45 -2.99 -24.86
CA TRP A 410 11.39 -4.09 -25.10
C TRP A 410 12.10 -4.47 -23.80
N THR A 411 12.32 -5.77 -23.65
CA THR A 411 13.13 -6.37 -22.59
C THR A 411 13.93 -7.54 -23.18
N THR A 412 14.92 -8.05 -22.44
CA THR A 412 15.67 -9.22 -22.89
C THR A 412 14.88 -10.51 -22.59
N ARG A 413 15.00 -11.51 -23.46
CA ARG A 413 14.41 -12.84 -23.22
C ARG A 413 15.15 -13.57 -22.11
N ASP A 414 16.49 -13.43 -22.06
CA ASP A 414 17.30 -14.02 -21.01
C ASP A 414 16.96 -13.39 -19.67
N GLY A 415 16.64 -14.24 -18.66
CA GLY A 415 16.26 -13.81 -17.33
C GLY A 415 14.86 -13.15 -17.22
N LEU A 416 13.96 -13.36 -18.21
CA LEU A 416 12.62 -12.80 -18.20
C LEU A 416 11.82 -13.23 -16.95
N ALA A 417 11.85 -14.52 -16.62
CA ALA A 417 11.15 -15.07 -15.44
C ALA A 417 11.69 -14.52 -14.12
N ASP A 418 13.00 -14.31 -14.01
CA ASP A 418 13.63 -13.74 -12.80
C ASP A 418 13.20 -12.27 -12.61
N ARG A 419 13.19 -11.49 -13.70
CA ARG A 419 12.71 -10.10 -13.67
C ARG A 419 11.20 -10.02 -13.37
N ALA A 420 10.40 -10.92 -13.96
CA ALA A 420 8.97 -11.02 -13.66
C ALA A 420 8.73 -11.22 -12.15
N LYS A 421 9.54 -12.07 -11.52
CA LYS A 421 9.48 -12.34 -10.09
C LYS A 421 9.99 -11.14 -9.26
N GLU A 422 11.07 -10.49 -9.69
CA GLU A 422 11.66 -9.32 -9.02
C GLU A 422 10.70 -8.12 -9.05
N ASP A 423 10.11 -7.85 -10.21
CA ASP A 423 9.18 -6.72 -10.40
C ASP A 423 7.74 -7.07 -9.98
N GLY A 424 7.45 -8.34 -9.66
CA GLY A 424 6.10 -8.81 -9.29
C GLY A 424 5.08 -8.66 -10.43
N ALA A 425 5.54 -8.80 -11.69
CA ALA A 425 4.74 -8.52 -12.88
C ALA A 425 4.71 -9.70 -13.84
N PRO A 426 3.59 -10.00 -14.52
CA PRO A 426 3.42 -11.16 -15.38
C PRO A 426 4.01 -10.93 -16.78
N TYR A 427 5.33 -10.76 -16.87
CA TYR A 427 6.01 -10.41 -18.12
C TYR A 427 5.81 -11.43 -19.24
N GLU A 428 5.75 -12.72 -18.92
CA GLU A 428 5.52 -13.77 -19.90
C GLU A 428 4.14 -13.64 -20.56
N GLU A 429 3.10 -13.38 -19.74
CA GLU A 429 1.74 -13.13 -20.24
C GLU A 429 1.68 -11.88 -21.11
N TRP A 430 2.40 -10.82 -20.73
CA TRP A 430 2.45 -9.57 -21.50
C TRP A 430 3.19 -9.73 -22.83
N VAL A 431 4.19 -10.63 -22.89
CA VAL A 431 4.86 -10.97 -24.14
C VAL A 431 3.92 -11.76 -25.05
N GLU A 432 3.19 -12.75 -24.52
CA GLU A 432 2.21 -13.52 -25.26
C GLU A 432 1.06 -12.65 -25.80
N ALA A 433 0.62 -11.67 -25.01
CA ALA A 433 -0.44 -10.73 -25.38
C ALA A 433 0.04 -9.57 -26.29
N GLY A 434 1.35 -9.47 -26.57
CA GLY A 434 1.92 -8.42 -27.42
C GLY A 434 2.07 -7.05 -26.77
N HIS A 435 1.95 -6.95 -25.44
CA HIS A 435 2.18 -5.70 -24.70
C HIS A 435 3.65 -5.43 -24.40
N LEU A 436 4.51 -6.44 -24.48
CA LEU A 436 5.94 -6.38 -24.22
C LEU A 436 6.68 -7.24 -25.25
N THR A 437 7.75 -6.72 -25.84
CA THR A 437 8.60 -7.48 -26.77
C THR A 437 9.84 -8.01 -26.05
N ALA A 438 9.99 -9.34 -25.97
CA ALA A 438 11.17 -9.98 -25.43
C ALA A 438 12.18 -10.25 -26.56
N VAL A 439 13.25 -9.43 -26.62
CA VAL A 439 14.31 -9.57 -27.63
C VAL A 439 15.30 -10.69 -27.24
N PRO A 440 15.91 -11.39 -28.20
CA PRO A 440 16.92 -12.43 -27.93
C PRO A 440 18.16 -11.87 -27.23
N GLY A 441 18.77 -12.67 -26.35
CA GLY A 441 20.03 -12.35 -25.68
C GLY A 441 19.88 -11.65 -24.32
N ALA A 442 21.02 -11.32 -23.73
CA ALA A 442 21.16 -10.71 -22.40
C ALA A 442 21.24 -9.17 -22.40
N VAL A 443 21.21 -8.55 -23.57
CA VAL A 443 21.27 -7.09 -23.77
C VAL A 443 20.22 -6.72 -24.82
N ILE A 444 19.49 -5.62 -24.59
CA ILE A 444 18.51 -5.12 -25.56
C ILE A 444 19.26 -4.54 -26.75
N ASP A 445 19.14 -5.19 -27.91
CA ASP A 445 19.63 -4.66 -29.17
C ASP A 445 18.79 -3.45 -29.58
N LYS A 446 19.46 -2.31 -29.80
CA LYS A 446 18.80 -1.03 -30.09
C LYS A 446 18.21 -0.97 -31.51
N THR A 447 18.62 -1.90 -32.39
CA THR A 447 18.06 -2.01 -33.75
C THR A 447 16.56 -2.31 -33.73
N PHE A 448 16.02 -2.98 -32.70
CA PHE A 448 14.58 -3.19 -32.56
C PHE A 448 13.84 -1.87 -32.35
N ALA A 449 14.34 -1.00 -31.46
CA ALA A 449 13.75 0.32 -31.25
C ALA A 449 13.95 1.24 -32.46
N ALA A 450 15.11 1.18 -33.11
CA ALA A 450 15.39 1.94 -34.33
C ALA A 450 14.47 1.54 -35.50
N ALA A 451 14.19 0.25 -35.66
CA ALA A 451 13.27 -0.24 -36.69
C ALA A 451 11.82 0.24 -36.45
N GLU A 452 11.35 0.21 -35.20
CA GLU A 452 10.01 0.72 -34.86
C GLU A 452 9.90 2.22 -35.12
N VAL A 453 10.93 3.00 -34.73
CA VAL A 453 10.99 4.45 -35.00
C VAL A 453 10.99 4.70 -36.50
N ALA A 454 11.78 3.95 -37.29
CA ALA A 454 11.82 4.11 -38.75
C ALA A 454 10.46 3.80 -39.40
N GLN A 455 9.74 2.77 -38.90
CA GLN A 455 8.39 2.45 -39.36
C GLN A 455 7.41 3.60 -39.04
N LEU A 456 7.43 4.11 -37.80
CA LEU A 456 6.56 5.22 -37.41
C LEU A 456 6.81 6.47 -38.24
N VAL A 457 8.08 6.79 -38.56
CA VAL A 457 8.43 7.92 -39.42
C VAL A 457 7.98 7.71 -40.86
N ALA A 458 7.99 6.49 -41.37
CA ALA A 458 7.51 6.18 -42.70
C ALA A 458 5.97 6.27 -42.84
N GLU A 459 5.24 6.03 -41.75
CA GLU A 459 3.78 5.91 -41.77
C GLU A 459 3.05 7.14 -41.21
N HIS A 460 3.73 7.99 -40.41
CA HIS A 460 3.14 9.12 -39.70
C HIS A 460 3.91 10.42 -39.90
N ASP A 461 3.25 11.56 -39.66
CA ASP A 461 3.84 12.91 -39.73
C ASP A 461 4.64 13.19 -38.44
N VAL A 462 5.83 12.52 -38.30
CA VAL A 462 6.68 12.65 -37.13
C VAL A 462 7.47 13.94 -37.16
N GLN A 463 7.24 14.81 -36.20
CA GLN A 463 7.87 16.12 -36.09
C GLN A 463 9.30 16.02 -35.53
N PHE A 464 9.50 15.25 -34.48
CA PHE A 464 10.82 14.94 -33.91
C PHE A 464 10.72 13.82 -32.85
N LEU A 465 11.89 13.31 -32.43
CA LEU A 465 12.02 12.38 -31.33
C LEU A 465 12.73 13.07 -30.16
N ALA A 466 12.06 13.11 -28.98
CA ALA A 466 12.65 13.55 -27.72
C ALA A 466 13.40 12.39 -27.05
N PHE A 467 14.62 12.62 -26.57
CA PHE A 467 15.47 11.56 -25.99
C PHE A 467 16.20 12.03 -24.72
N ASP A 468 16.49 11.05 -23.82
CA ASP A 468 17.46 11.26 -22.76
C ASP A 468 18.89 11.27 -23.33
N PRO A 469 19.74 12.25 -23.05
CA PRO A 469 21.13 12.27 -23.47
C PRO A 469 21.94 11.02 -23.13
N ALA A 470 21.56 10.28 -22.08
CA ALA A 470 22.20 9.04 -21.70
C ALA A 470 21.88 7.89 -22.67
N GLY A 471 22.88 7.35 -23.38
CA GLY A 471 22.75 6.18 -24.26
C GLY A 471 22.29 6.46 -25.69
N ILE A 472 22.06 7.73 -26.06
CA ILE A 472 21.60 8.08 -27.43
C ILE A 472 22.60 7.70 -28.53
N ALA A 473 23.89 7.62 -28.23
CA ALA A 473 24.91 7.20 -29.19
C ALA A 473 24.64 5.77 -29.71
N ASP A 474 24.33 4.84 -28.80
CA ASP A 474 24.00 3.45 -29.16
C ASP A 474 22.75 3.38 -30.06
N PHE A 475 21.80 4.30 -29.92
CA PHE A 475 20.63 4.38 -30.79
C PHE A 475 20.95 4.97 -32.18
N ILE A 476 21.81 5.98 -32.23
CA ILE A 476 22.25 6.57 -33.50
C ILE A 476 23.02 5.52 -34.31
N ASP A 477 23.93 4.79 -33.67
CA ASP A 477 24.67 3.69 -34.31
C ASP A 477 23.70 2.61 -34.84
N ALA A 478 22.66 2.27 -34.06
CA ALA A 478 21.64 1.32 -34.50
C ALA A 478 20.78 1.84 -35.66
N CYS A 479 20.52 3.15 -35.74
CA CYS A 479 19.87 3.76 -36.89
C CYS A 479 20.77 3.70 -38.14
N ASP A 480 22.07 3.95 -37.99
CA ASP A 480 23.04 3.85 -39.07
C ASP A 480 23.14 2.40 -39.59
N ASP A 481 23.13 1.41 -38.68
CA ASP A 481 23.17 -0.01 -39.04
C ASP A 481 21.98 -0.45 -39.92
N ILE A 482 20.81 0.14 -39.73
CA ILE A 482 19.61 -0.13 -40.54
C ILE A 482 19.41 0.85 -41.72
N GLY A 483 20.34 1.80 -41.90
CA GLY A 483 20.27 2.81 -42.94
C GLY A 483 19.18 3.85 -42.77
N PHE A 484 18.78 4.14 -41.53
CA PHE A 484 17.77 5.14 -41.16
C PHE A 484 18.45 6.44 -40.72
N PRO A 485 18.40 7.55 -41.54
CA PRO A 485 19.10 8.77 -41.21
C PRO A 485 18.45 9.53 -40.03
N VAL A 486 19.27 9.93 -39.09
CA VAL A 486 18.87 10.74 -37.93
C VAL A 486 19.90 11.83 -37.65
N TRP A 487 19.48 12.97 -37.08
CA TRP A 487 20.40 14.04 -36.71
C TRP A 487 20.04 14.68 -35.38
N ARG A 488 21.04 15.12 -34.64
CA ARG A 488 20.85 15.78 -33.33
C ARG A 488 20.71 17.27 -33.51
N TRP A 489 19.56 17.82 -33.11
CA TRP A 489 19.36 19.25 -33.02
C TRP A 489 20.15 19.86 -31.86
N LYS A 490 20.93 20.90 -32.09
CA LYS A 490 21.77 21.56 -31.08
C LYS A 490 21.35 23.01 -30.84
N GLY A 491 20.42 23.53 -31.61
CA GLY A 491 19.89 24.88 -31.45
C GLY A 491 19.37 25.48 -32.77
N PRO A 492 18.67 26.62 -32.70
CA PRO A 492 18.05 27.24 -33.87
C PRO A 492 19.04 27.80 -34.91
N ASP A 493 20.30 28.02 -34.50
CA ASP A 493 21.32 28.63 -35.36
C ASP A 493 22.12 27.59 -36.18
N GLU A 494 21.86 26.29 -35.98
CA GLU A 494 22.51 25.21 -36.74
C GLU A 494 21.65 24.78 -37.95
N PRO A 495 22.29 24.40 -39.08
CA PRO A 495 21.58 23.91 -40.25
C PRO A 495 20.82 22.61 -39.91
N GLU A 496 19.66 22.44 -40.52
CA GLU A 496 18.91 21.20 -40.44
C GLU A 496 19.70 20.04 -41.08
N GLY A 497 19.70 18.89 -40.39
CA GLY A 497 20.30 17.65 -40.87
C GLY A 497 19.33 16.83 -41.71
N GLU A 498 19.81 15.73 -42.28
CA GLU A 498 19.00 14.78 -43.04
C GLU A 498 18.32 13.77 -42.10
N GLY A 499 17.07 13.41 -42.37
CA GLY A 499 16.30 12.40 -41.65
C GLY A 499 15.60 12.92 -40.40
N LEU A 500 15.37 11.99 -39.43
CA LEU A 500 14.64 12.29 -38.22
C LEU A 500 15.40 13.24 -37.28
N LYS A 501 14.76 14.32 -36.88
CA LYS A 501 15.25 15.27 -35.89
C LYS A 501 15.22 14.69 -34.47
N LEU A 502 16.35 14.70 -33.79
CA LEU A 502 16.49 14.26 -32.40
C LEU A 502 16.70 15.48 -31.48
N ILE A 503 15.85 15.64 -30.47
CA ILE A 503 15.93 16.76 -29.51
C ILE A 503 16.16 16.21 -28.11
N ALA A 504 17.18 16.73 -27.42
CA ALA A 504 17.48 16.33 -26.05
C ALA A 504 16.38 16.79 -25.06
N HIS A 505 15.97 15.91 -24.17
CA HIS A 505 15.01 16.16 -23.12
C HIS A 505 15.63 15.81 -21.75
N GLY A 506 15.76 16.79 -20.88
CA GLY A 506 16.32 16.57 -19.54
C GLY A 506 15.36 15.79 -18.64
N GLN A 507 15.81 14.70 -18.04
CA GLN A 507 15.00 13.89 -17.10
C GLN A 507 15.12 14.37 -15.64
N GLY A 508 16.02 15.30 -15.31
CA GLY A 508 16.22 15.81 -13.96
C GLY A 508 15.25 16.95 -13.57
N LYS A 509 15.33 17.37 -12.31
CA LYS A 509 14.52 18.47 -11.73
C LYS A 509 14.93 19.85 -12.21
N ARG A 510 16.07 20.00 -12.87
CA ARG A 510 16.61 21.28 -13.30
C ARG A 510 15.87 21.79 -14.54
N VAL A 511 15.29 22.99 -14.43
CA VAL A 511 14.77 23.75 -15.58
C VAL A 511 15.92 24.52 -16.20
N VAL A 512 16.36 24.16 -17.41
CA VAL A 512 17.42 24.86 -18.14
C VAL A 512 16.80 26.01 -18.93
N PHE A 513 17.38 27.19 -18.82
CA PHE A 513 16.75 28.45 -19.33
C PHE A 513 16.61 28.52 -20.85
N GLU A 514 17.49 27.88 -21.61
CA GLU A 514 17.50 27.88 -23.07
C GLU A 514 16.54 26.87 -23.70
N ASP A 515 16.24 25.77 -22.98
CA ASP A 515 15.27 24.74 -23.37
C ASP A 515 14.16 24.56 -22.31
N ARG A 516 13.61 25.67 -21.86
CA ARG A 516 12.65 25.72 -20.73
C ARG A 516 11.43 24.83 -20.86
N GLN A 517 11.17 24.30 -22.05
CA GLN A 517 9.94 23.59 -22.34
C GLN A 517 10.12 22.09 -22.50
N LEU A 518 11.32 21.61 -22.86
CA LEU A 518 11.66 20.17 -22.96
C LEU A 518 12.49 19.73 -21.75
N CYS A 519 11.86 19.75 -20.60
CA CYS A 519 12.43 19.28 -19.34
C CYS A 519 11.37 18.56 -18.50
N MET A 520 11.79 17.59 -17.69
CA MET A 520 10.87 16.74 -16.93
C MET A 520 9.86 17.53 -16.07
N PRO A 521 10.23 18.60 -15.33
CA PRO A 521 9.26 19.34 -14.53
C PRO A 521 8.07 19.86 -15.35
N ARG A 522 8.32 20.39 -16.54
CA ARG A 522 7.27 20.91 -17.43
C ARG A 522 6.47 19.80 -18.09
N SER A 523 7.14 18.71 -18.43
CA SER A 523 6.49 17.55 -19.06
C SER A 523 5.58 16.82 -18.07
N VAL A 524 5.96 16.72 -16.81
CA VAL A 524 5.10 16.17 -15.73
C VAL A 524 3.85 17.04 -15.54
N GLU A 525 4.01 18.37 -15.42
CA GLU A 525 2.86 19.29 -15.30
C GLU A 525 1.89 19.15 -16.48
N ARG A 526 2.41 19.10 -17.70
CA ARG A 526 1.58 18.98 -18.92
C ARG A 526 0.84 17.65 -19.00
N LEU A 527 1.50 16.56 -18.62
CA LEU A 527 0.87 15.25 -18.59
C LEU A 527 -0.23 15.18 -17.51
N GLU A 528 0.01 15.74 -16.33
CA GLU A 528 -1.00 15.84 -15.27
C GLU A 528 -2.21 16.64 -15.74
N ASP A 529 -1.99 17.82 -16.32
CA ASP A 529 -3.05 18.67 -16.85
C ASP A 529 -3.86 17.95 -17.94
N ALA A 530 -3.18 17.28 -18.88
CA ALA A 530 -3.83 16.54 -19.96
C ALA A 530 -4.68 15.36 -19.43
N ILE A 531 -4.23 14.66 -18.38
CA ILE A 531 -5.00 13.59 -17.73
C ILE A 531 -6.18 14.16 -16.96
N LEU A 532 -5.99 15.18 -16.14
CA LEU A 532 -7.04 15.77 -15.30
C LEU A 532 -8.14 16.42 -16.15
N THR A 533 -7.78 17.03 -17.27
CA THR A 533 -8.73 17.62 -18.22
C THR A 533 -9.30 16.63 -19.24
N LYS A 534 -8.83 15.37 -19.22
CA LYS A 534 -9.16 14.32 -20.20
C LYS A 534 -8.81 14.71 -21.65
N ALA A 535 -7.82 15.58 -21.81
CA ALA A 535 -7.31 16.00 -23.10
C ALA A 535 -6.36 14.99 -23.76
N ILE A 536 -6.09 13.86 -23.09
CA ILE A 536 -5.28 12.74 -23.59
C ILE A 536 -6.07 11.43 -23.51
N THR A 537 -5.82 10.53 -24.45
CA THR A 537 -6.14 9.09 -24.33
C THR A 537 -4.82 8.32 -24.35
N VAL A 538 -4.59 7.49 -23.35
CA VAL A 538 -3.41 6.63 -23.23
C VAL A 538 -3.81 5.20 -23.52
N ASP A 539 -3.04 4.50 -24.36
CA ASP A 539 -3.27 3.09 -24.68
C ASP A 539 -3.34 2.23 -23.41
N ALA A 540 -4.37 1.38 -23.33
CA ALA A 540 -4.68 0.56 -22.15
C ALA A 540 -3.70 -0.62 -21.98
N SER A 541 -2.40 -0.35 -22.11
CA SER A 541 -1.33 -1.31 -21.90
C SER A 541 -1.11 -1.58 -20.39
N PRO A 542 -1.09 -2.85 -19.95
CA PRO A 542 -0.81 -3.19 -18.55
C PRO A 542 0.62 -2.82 -18.14
N VAL A 543 1.57 -2.75 -19.09
CA VAL A 543 2.94 -2.30 -18.83
C VAL A 543 2.97 -0.81 -18.54
N THR A 544 2.24 0.01 -19.30
CA THR A 544 2.10 1.46 -19.06
C THR A 544 1.41 1.73 -17.73
N TYR A 545 0.36 0.95 -17.41
CA TYR A 545 -0.31 1.04 -16.11
C TYR A 545 0.65 0.71 -14.96
N MET A 546 1.43 -0.37 -15.07
CA MET A 546 2.45 -0.71 -14.07
C MET A 546 3.46 0.42 -13.88
N CYS A 547 3.97 1.00 -14.96
CA CYS A 547 4.90 2.13 -14.91
C CYS A 547 4.30 3.35 -14.19
N ALA A 548 3.04 3.66 -14.47
CA ALA A 548 2.32 4.75 -13.82
C ALA A 548 2.08 4.46 -12.32
N ALA A 549 1.72 3.21 -11.98
CA ALA A 549 1.49 2.76 -10.60
C ALA A 549 2.77 2.75 -9.73
N ASN A 550 3.93 2.55 -10.35
CA ASN A 550 5.22 2.51 -9.66
C ASN A 550 5.87 3.88 -9.47
N ALA A 551 5.41 4.90 -10.19
CA ALA A 551 6.09 6.18 -10.25
C ALA A 551 6.00 6.97 -8.95
N ALA A 552 7.15 7.50 -8.51
CA ALA A 552 7.26 8.48 -7.45
C ALA A 552 7.83 9.79 -7.98
N LEU A 553 7.33 10.92 -7.48
CA LEU A 553 7.88 12.24 -7.77
C LEU A 553 8.86 12.67 -6.68
N ASP A 554 9.94 13.33 -7.10
CA ASP A 554 10.84 14.06 -6.22
C ASP A 554 10.80 15.56 -6.53
N HIS A 555 10.97 16.38 -5.50
CA HIS A 555 10.87 17.84 -5.58
C HIS A 555 12.21 18.46 -5.23
N ASP A 556 12.53 19.59 -5.87
CA ASP A 556 13.63 20.45 -5.43
C ASP A 556 13.12 21.59 -4.51
N GLY A 557 14.04 22.42 -4.03
CA GLY A 557 13.69 23.57 -3.16
C GLY A 557 12.84 24.66 -3.85
N GLN A 558 12.64 24.59 -5.15
CA GLN A 558 11.79 25.48 -5.95
C GLN A 558 10.48 24.80 -6.39
N ASN A 559 10.21 23.60 -5.84
CA ASN A 559 9.07 22.77 -6.19
C ASN A 559 9.03 22.27 -7.65
N ASN A 560 10.19 22.23 -8.33
CA ASN A 560 10.28 21.54 -9.61
C ASN A 560 10.22 20.02 -9.37
N ARG A 561 9.39 19.32 -10.13
CA ARG A 561 9.10 17.90 -9.96
C ARG A 561 9.70 17.07 -11.08
N ALA A 562 10.25 15.91 -10.75
CA ALA A 562 10.68 14.90 -11.71
C ALA A 562 10.40 13.50 -11.17
N PHE A 563 10.23 12.52 -12.07
CA PHE A 563 10.14 11.13 -11.65
C PHE A 563 11.47 10.65 -11.05
N ASP A 564 11.40 10.01 -9.89
CA ASP A 564 12.58 9.48 -9.19
C ASP A 564 12.64 7.95 -9.31
N LYS A 565 13.51 7.44 -10.20
CA LYS A 565 13.73 6.00 -10.38
C LYS A 565 14.21 5.29 -9.10
N LYS A 566 14.84 5.99 -8.15
CA LYS A 566 15.33 5.39 -6.88
C LYS A 566 14.23 5.24 -5.84
N ARG A 567 13.26 6.16 -5.82
CA ARG A 567 12.10 6.10 -4.93
C ARG A 567 10.94 5.31 -5.54
N SER A 568 10.93 5.17 -6.85
CA SER A 568 9.96 4.34 -7.57
C SER A 568 10.16 2.87 -7.20
N ARG A 569 9.05 2.15 -7.05
CA ARG A 569 9.05 0.78 -6.52
C ARG A 569 9.28 -0.30 -7.58
N GLY A 570 9.40 0.10 -8.83
CA GLY A 570 9.62 -0.76 -9.98
C GLY A 570 9.87 0.08 -11.21
N ARG A 571 9.66 -0.50 -12.37
CA ARG A 571 9.91 0.14 -13.67
C ARG A 571 8.95 1.29 -13.91
N ILE A 572 9.46 2.42 -14.39
CA ILE A 572 8.70 3.63 -14.72
C ILE A 572 9.00 4.17 -16.12
N ASP A 573 9.80 3.46 -16.91
CA ASP A 573 10.36 3.93 -18.17
C ASP A 573 9.26 4.36 -19.16
N GLY A 574 8.14 3.63 -19.21
CA GLY A 574 6.99 3.99 -20.03
C GLY A 574 6.30 5.27 -19.61
N LEU A 575 6.24 5.57 -18.31
CA LEU A 575 5.68 6.83 -17.85
C LEU A 575 6.63 8.01 -18.12
N VAL A 576 7.93 7.80 -17.99
CA VAL A 576 8.96 8.79 -18.31
C VAL A 576 8.82 9.19 -19.79
N THR A 577 8.75 8.22 -20.70
CA THR A 577 8.59 8.50 -22.13
C THR A 577 7.23 9.13 -22.42
N LEU A 578 6.14 8.71 -21.80
CA LEU A 578 4.83 9.33 -21.97
C LEU A 578 4.84 10.81 -21.57
N ALA A 579 5.49 11.16 -20.46
CA ALA A 579 5.64 12.56 -20.05
C ALA A 579 6.50 13.35 -21.04
N MET A 580 7.62 12.78 -21.50
CA MET A 580 8.50 13.42 -22.49
C MET A 580 7.75 13.70 -23.81
N ALA A 581 6.99 12.73 -24.34
CA ALA A 581 6.21 12.88 -25.56
C ALA A 581 5.10 13.92 -25.40
N THR A 582 4.38 13.92 -24.25
CA THR A 582 3.35 14.92 -23.95
C THR A 582 3.96 16.33 -23.88
N GLY A 583 5.12 16.45 -23.22
CA GLY A 583 5.87 17.70 -23.16
C GLY A 583 6.29 18.20 -24.53
N ALA A 584 6.71 17.30 -25.41
CA ALA A 584 7.10 17.61 -26.80
C ALA A 584 5.91 18.09 -27.64
N ALA A 585 4.79 17.36 -27.60
CA ALA A 585 3.58 17.72 -28.36
C ALA A 585 3.01 19.09 -27.95
N LEU A 586 2.88 19.36 -26.67
CA LEU A 586 2.34 20.64 -26.17
C LEU A 586 3.33 21.79 -26.29
N TYR A 587 4.62 21.53 -26.42
CA TYR A 587 5.62 22.55 -26.73
C TYR A 587 5.43 23.12 -28.12
N ALA A 588 5.30 22.30 -29.14
CA ALA A 588 5.11 22.69 -30.51
C ALA A 588 3.81 23.50 -30.68
N GLU A 589 2.70 23.04 -30.10
CA GLU A 589 1.42 23.74 -30.15
C GLU A 589 1.48 25.16 -29.56
N LYS A 590 2.06 25.35 -28.37
CA LYS A 590 2.22 26.66 -27.76
C LYS A 590 3.11 27.61 -28.56
N LYS A 591 4.15 27.08 -29.22
CA LYS A 591 5.05 27.91 -30.03
C LYS A 591 4.34 28.45 -31.27
N GLU A 592 3.54 27.63 -31.93
CA GLU A 592 2.75 28.03 -33.09
C GLU A 592 1.62 29.02 -32.72
N ALA A 593 0.84 28.67 -31.68
CA ALA A 593 -0.22 29.55 -31.19
C ALA A 593 0.30 30.94 -30.74
N GLY A 594 1.40 30.95 -29.96
CA GLY A 594 1.99 32.20 -29.49
C GLY A 594 2.50 33.12 -30.63
N TRP A 595 3.01 32.54 -31.70
CA TRP A 595 3.45 33.33 -32.87
C TRP A 595 2.26 33.85 -33.69
N ASN A 596 1.27 33.03 -33.93
CA ASN A 596 0.05 33.40 -34.64
C ASN A 596 -0.79 34.41 -33.84
N ASP A 597 -0.91 34.24 -32.51
CA ASP A 597 -1.56 35.22 -31.64
C ASP A 597 -0.82 36.55 -31.59
N TYR A 598 0.51 36.53 -31.59
CA TYR A 598 1.33 37.74 -31.68
C TYR A 598 1.15 38.46 -33.03
N LEU A 599 1.18 37.72 -34.14
CA LEU A 599 0.92 38.28 -35.47
C LEU A 599 -0.50 38.83 -35.58
N ALA A 600 -1.50 38.15 -35.06
CA ALA A 600 -2.88 38.61 -35.02
C ALA A 600 -3.03 39.87 -34.16
N SER A 601 -2.31 39.97 -33.03
CA SER A 601 -2.29 41.19 -32.18
C SER A 601 -1.66 42.41 -32.87
N LEU A 602 -0.79 42.18 -33.86
CA LEU A 602 -0.16 43.21 -34.67
C LEU A 602 -0.97 43.57 -35.94
N GLY A 603 -2.15 42.92 -36.14
CA GLY A 603 -2.98 43.16 -37.34
C GLY A 603 -2.38 42.61 -38.64
N VAL A 604 -1.42 41.68 -38.54
CA VAL A 604 -0.82 41.01 -39.70
C VAL A 604 -1.65 39.74 -39.98
N PRO A 605 -2.28 39.57 -41.14
CA PRO A 605 -2.96 38.33 -41.49
C PRO A 605 -1.94 37.18 -41.60
N ALA A 606 -2.32 36.01 -41.06
CA ALA A 606 -1.52 34.81 -41.08
C ALA A 606 -1.22 34.32 -42.50
#